data_694b3c151063daded58239f0b934cefc
#
_entry.id   694b3c151063daded58239f0b934cefc
#
_cell.length_a   1.000
_cell.length_b   1.000
_cell.length_c   1.000
_cell.angle_alpha   90.00
_cell.angle_beta   90.00
_cell.angle_gamma   90.00
#
_symmetry.space_group_name_H-M   'P 1'
#
loop_
_entity.id
_entity.type
_entity.pdbx_description
1 polymer ?
#
loop_
_entity_poly.entity_id
_entity_poly.type
_entity_poly.pdbx_seq_one_letter_code
_entity_poly.pdbx_strand_id
1 'polypeptide(L)'
;MNTTISILMFLGFFASDKIDNKPVPIDLNKFLGKWYEIARFDHSFERDMQRVTAEYKLQPDGRIQVINSGYKDGKFKETIGKAKTTDTSGLLRVSFFMNFYSDYRVLMIDKDYQYVLVGGNSPKYLWILSRTPQISND
;
A
#
# COMPACT_ATOMS: atom_id res chain seq x y z
N MET A 1 -13.62 15.75 7.27
CA MET A 1 -13.91 16.51 6.06
C MET A 1 -12.65 16.92 5.34
N ASN A 2 -11.66 17.34 6.06
CA ASN A 2 -10.41 17.80 5.48
C ASN A 2 -9.54 16.66 4.94
N THR A 3 -9.75 15.42 5.43
CA THR A 3 -9.05 14.24 4.93
C THR A 3 -9.27 14.04 3.43
N THR A 4 -10.52 14.24 2.96
CA THR A 4 -10.84 14.09 1.54
C THR A 4 -10.09 15.10 0.68
N ILE A 5 -10.02 16.36 1.14
CA ILE A 5 -9.29 17.41 0.43
C ILE A 5 -7.80 17.07 0.35
N SER A 6 -7.22 16.61 1.46
CA SER A 6 -5.81 16.21 1.49
C SER A 6 -5.50 15.08 0.51
N ILE A 7 -6.38 14.08 0.41
CA ILE A 7 -6.24 12.99 -0.54
C ILE A 7 -6.30 13.52 -1.97
N LEU A 8 -7.25 14.41 -2.26
CA LEU A 8 -7.39 15.01 -3.59
C LEU A 8 -6.18 15.84 -3.96
N MET A 9 -5.62 16.59 -3.04
CA MET A 9 -4.40 17.37 -3.27
C MET A 9 -3.21 16.46 -3.55
N PHE A 10 -3.07 15.37 -2.79
CA PHE A 10 -2.01 14.39 -2.99
C PHE A 10 -2.13 13.73 -4.37
N LEU A 11 -3.33 13.30 -4.75
CA LEU A 11 -3.58 12.71 -6.06
C LEU A 11 -3.44 13.74 -7.17
N GLY A 12 -3.90 14.98 -6.96
CA GLY A 12 -3.81 16.05 -7.93
C GLY A 12 -2.37 16.43 -8.27
N PHE A 13 -1.47 16.36 -7.29
CA PHE A 13 -0.05 16.59 -7.52
C PHE A 13 0.51 15.60 -8.55
N PHE A 14 0.04 14.36 -8.55
CA PHE A 14 0.46 13.34 -9.50
C PHE A 14 -0.30 13.39 -10.82
N ALA A 15 -1.54 13.86 -10.81
CA ALA A 15 -2.38 13.82 -12.00
C ALA A 15 -1.90 14.77 -13.09
N SER A 16 -1.10 15.79 -12.76
CA SER A 16 -0.52 16.71 -13.75
C SER A 16 0.62 16.06 -14.53
N ASP A 17 1.31 15.10 -13.93
CA ASP A 17 2.33 14.30 -14.57
C ASP A 17 1.80 12.88 -14.71
N LYS A 18 2.09 12.24 -15.83
CA LYS A 18 1.73 10.84 -16.00
C LYS A 18 2.32 10.06 -14.84
N ILE A 19 1.48 9.34 -14.10
CA ILE A 19 1.95 8.46 -13.05
C ILE A 19 2.86 7.42 -13.70
N ASP A 20 4.16 7.59 -13.47
CA ASP A 20 5.14 6.62 -13.93
C ASP A 20 5.07 5.42 -13.01
N ASN A 21 4.74 4.26 -13.57
CA ASN A 21 4.63 3.01 -12.80
C ASN A 21 6.02 2.45 -12.42
N LYS A 22 6.99 3.33 -12.28
CA LYS A 22 8.37 2.99 -11.96
C LYS A 22 8.61 3.07 -10.46
N PRO A 23 9.15 1.99 -9.83
CA PRO A 23 9.42 2.01 -8.39
C PRO A 23 10.47 3.05 -8.01
N VAL A 24 10.30 3.64 -6.83
CA VAL A 24 11.32 4.51 -6.22
C VAL A 24 12.07 3.72 -5.15
N PRO A 25 13.36 4.04 -4.91
CA PRO A 25 14.12 3.36 -3.87
C PRO A 25 13.52 3.58 -2.49
N ILE A 26 13.54 2.55 -1.64
CA ILE A 26 13.09 2.63 -0.26
C ILE A 26 14.10 2.00 0.69
N ASP A 27 14.07 2.46 1.94
CA ASP A 27 14.68 1.76 3.07
C ASP A 27 13.62 0.80 3.63
N LEU A 28 13.82 -0.49 3.41
CA LEU A 28 12.85 -1.50 3.80
C LEU A 28 12.52 -1.45 5.29
N ASN A 29 13.54 -1.25 6.14
CA ASN A 29 13.32 -1.24 7.59
C ASN A 29 12.41 -0.09 8.02
N LYS A 30 12.49 1.04 7.34
CA LYS A 30 11.59 2.17 7.61
C LYS A 30 10.19 1.93 7.05
N PHE A 31 10.10 1.16 5.97
CA PHE A 31 8.82 0.86 5.32
C PHE A 31 8.00 -0.17 6.09
N LEU A 32 8.62 -1.12 6.77
CA LEU A 32 7.93 -2.17 7.51
C LEU A 32 6.98 -1.61 8.56
N GLY A 33 6.12 -2.46 9.09
CA GLY A 33 5.13 -2.10 10.10
C GLY A 33 3.75 -1.95 9.52
N LYS A 34 2.90 -1.22 10.21
CA LYS A 34 1.49 -1.11 9.89
C LYS A 34 1.20 0.16 9.09
N TRP A 35 0.39 -0.01 8.06
CA TRP A 35 -0.13 1.06 7.22
C TRP A 35 -1.65 0.98 7.17
N TYR A 36 -2.29 2.15 7.12
CA TYR A 36 -3.75 2.29 6.93
C TYR A 36 -4.04 2.69 5.50
N GLU A 37 -4.96 1.99 4.85
CA GLU A 37 -5.40 2.36 3.51
C GLU A 37 -6.32 3.58 3.61
N ILE A 38 -5.93 4.66 2.93
CA ILE A 38 -6.71 5.90 2.92
C ILE A 38 -7.57 5.98 1.67
N ALA A 39 -7.03 5.51 0.54
CA ALA A 39 -7.74 5.51 -0.73
C ALA A 39 -7.20 4.41 -1.62
N ARG A 40 -8.03 3.98 -2.56
CA ARG A 40 -7.66 3.00 -3.59
C ARG A 40 -8.53 3.21 -4.81
N PHE A 41 -8.06 2.72 -5.96
CA PHE A 41 -8.97 2.47 -7.06
C PHE A 41 -9.84 1.27 -6.71
N ASP A 42 -11.08 1.26 -7.21
CA ASP A 42 -12.05 0.23 -6.87
C ASP A 42 -11.63 -1.11 -7.46
N HIS A 43 -11.24 -2.03 -6.60
CA HIS A 43 -10.91 -3.41 -6.95
C HIS A 43 -12.03 -4.31 -6.47
N SER A 44 -12.43 -5.27 -7.30
CA SER A 44 -13.54 -6.16 -6.97
C SER A 44 -13.30 -6.94 -5.67
N PHE A 45 -12.06 -7.35 -5.39
CA PHE A 45 -11.74 -8.12 -4.19
C PHE A 45 -11.73 -7.29 -2.90
N GLU A 46 -11.62 -5.95 -3.02
CA GLU A 46 -11.65 -5.03 -1.88
C GLU A 46 -12.92 -4.20 -1.83
N ARG A 47 -13.82 -4.39 -2.82
CA ARG A 47 -15.07 -3.64 -2.85
C ARG A 47 -15.85 -3.87 -1.56
N ASP A 48 -16.37 -2.78 -1.01
CA ASP A 48 -17.13 -2.77 0.25
C ASP A 48 -16.31 -3.07 1.50
N MET A 49 -14.99 -3.20 1.39
CA MET A 49 -14.12 -3.30 2.56
C MET A 49 -13.90 -1.92 3.19
N GLN A 50 -13.94 -1.87 4.51
CA GLN A 50 -13.73 -0.65 5.30
C GLN A 50 -12.59 -0.83 6.28
N ARG A 51 -11.96 0.28 6.66
CA ARG A 51 -10.88 0.30 7.63
C ARG A 51 -9.78 -0.71 7.31
N VAL A 52 -9.35 -0.70 6.05
CA VAL A 52 -8.34 -1.64 5.56
C VAL A 52 -6.98 -1.25 6.10
N THR A 53 -6.24 -2.24 6.56
CA THR A 53 -4.85 -2.08 6.99
C THR A 53 -3.98 -3.13 6.32
N ALA A 54 -2.69 -2.80 6.20
CA ALA A 54 -1.66 -3.73 5.77
C ALA A 54 -0.51 -3.65 6.75
N GLU A 55 -0.06 -4.79 7.24
CA GLU A 55 1.09 -4.85 8.13
C GLU A 55 2.17 -5.74 7.52
N TYR A 56 3.39 -5.24 7.50
CA TYR A 56 4.55 -5.92 6.91
C TYR A 56 5.54 -6.26 7.99
N LYS A 57 5.79 -7.55 8.20
CA LYS A 57 6.68 -8.06 9.25
C LYS A 57 7.82 -8.86 8.64
N LEU A 58 9.05 -8.42 8.90
CA LEU A 58 10.22 -9.16 8.47
C LEU A 58 10.34 -10.46 9.27
N GLN A 59 10.53 -11.56 8.56
CA GLN A 59 10.69 -12.88 9.14
C GLN A 59 12.18 -13.24 9.25
N PRO A 60 12.54 -14.20 10.12
CA PRO A 60 13.95 -14.59 10.29
C PRO A 60 14.60 -15.08 8.99
N ASP A 61 13.84 -15.65 8.07
CA ASP A 61 14.35 -16.15 6.78
C ASP A 61 14.51 -15.06 5.72
N GLY A 62 14.25 -13.79 6.08
CA GLY A 62 14.33 -12.65 5.15
C GLY A 62 13.08 -12.40 4.35
N ARG A 63 12.08 -13.25 4.42
CA ARG A 63 10.77 -13.01 3.81
C ARG A 63 9.98 -12.03 4.64
N ILE A 64 8.96 -11.46 4.03
CA ILE A 64 8.07 -10.50 4.69
C ILE A 64 6.69 -11.15 4.80
N GLN A 65 6.16 -11.22 6.02
CA GLN A 65 4.77 -11.58 6.22
C GLN A 65 3.90 -10.37 5.97
N VAL A 66 2.83 -10.53 5.20
CA VAL A 66 1.88 -9.46 4.89
C VAL A 66 0.55 -9.82 5.52
N ILE A 67 0.06 -8.94 6.38
CA ILE A 67 -1.22 -9.13 7.07
C ILE A 67 -2.16 -8.03 6.60
N ASN A 68 -3.14 -8.39 5.76
CA ASN A 68 -4.18 -7.47 5.33
C ASN A 68 -5.43 -7.69 6.17
N SER A 69 -5.98 -6.61 6.70
CA SER A 69 -7.18 -6.66 7.54
C SER A 69 -8.17 -5.62 7.10
N GLY A 70 -9.43 -5.84 7.39
CA GLY A 70 -10.49 -4.90 7.12
C GLY A 70 -11.82 -5.42 7.62
N TYR A 71 -12.87 -4.64 7.36
CA TYR A 71 -14.23 -4.99 7.74
C TYR A 71 -15.10 -5.04 6.50
N LYS A 72 -15.89 -6.09 6.39
CA LYS A 72 -16.89 -6.24 5.33
C LYS A 72 -18.21 -6.59 6.01
N ASP A 73 -19.23 -5.78 5.76
CA ASP A 73 -20.55 -5.94 6.38
C ASP A 73 -20.45 -6.02 7.91
N GLY A 74 -19.58 -5.20 8.50
CA GLY A 74 -19.35 -5.15 9.93
C GLY A 74 -18.53 -6.30 10.50
N LYS A 75 -18.08 -7.23 9.67
CA LYS A 75 -17.29 -8.39 10.09
C LYS A 75 -15.82 -8.19 9.81
N PHE A 76 -14.99 -8.46 10.80
CA PHE A 76 -13.54 -8.42 10.63
C PHE A 76 -13.06 -9.53 9.70
N LYS A 77 -12.23 -9.18 8.74
CA LYS A 77 -11.59 -10.11 7.80
C LYS A 77 -10.10 -9.91 7.84
N GLU A 78 -9.35 -10.99 7.81
CA GLU A 78 -7.90 -10.94 7.80
C GLU A 78 -7.35 -11.97 6.81
N THR A 79 -6.39 -11.56 6.00
CA THR A 79 -5.71 -12.44 5.06
C THR A 79 -4.21 -12.30 5.28
N ILE A 80 -3.53 -13.43 5.37
CA ILE A 80 -2.08 -13.46 5.56
C ILE A 80 -1.43 -13.91 4.26
N GLY A 81 -0.51 -13.10 3.79
CA GLY A 81 0.28 -13.38 2.61
C GLY A 81 1.76 -13.27 2.89
N LYS A 82 2.52 -13.28 1.84
CA LYS A 82 3.98 -13.19 1.88
C LYS A 82 4.48 -12.25 0.80
N ALA A 83 5.59 -11.60 1.09
CA ALA A 83 6.27 -10.76 0.12
C ALA A 83 7.76 -11.07 0.13
N LYS A 84 8.40 -10.76 -0.96
CA LYS A 84 9.85 -10.85 -1.09
C LYS A 84 10.38 -9.62 -1.82
N THR A 85 11.61 -9.26 -1.47
CA THR A 85 12.31 -8.19 -2.18
C THR A 85 12.78 -8.68 -3.54
N THR A 86 13.15 -7.72 -4.39
CA THR A 86 13.73 -7.99 -5.71
C THR A 86 15.04 -7.21 -5.82
N ASP A 87 15.73 -7.37 -6.95
CA ASP A 87 16.95 -6.62 -7.22
C ASP A 87 16.68 -5.11 -7.40
N THR A 88 15.42 -4.73 -7.60
CA THR A 88 15.00 -3.34 -7.74
C THR A 88 14.43 -2.85 -6.41
N SER A 89 15.08 -1.86 -5.79
CA SER A 89 14.55 -1.25 -4.56
C SER A 89 13.18 -0.62 -4.86
N GLY A 90 12.24 -0.80 -3.93
CA GLY A 90 10.87 -0.31 -4.10
C GLY A 90 9.96 -1.24 -4.89
N LEU A 91 10.49 -2.31 -5.46
CA LEU A 91 9.69 -3.34 -6.13
C LEU A 91 9.71 -4.60 -5.28
N LEU A 92 8.55 -4.97 -4.76
CA LEU A 92 8.34 -6.23 -4.05
C LEU A 92 7.46 -7.15 -4.90
N ARG A 93 7.48 -8.43 -4.56
CA ARG A 93 6.56 -9.42 -5.12
C ARG A 93 5.71 -9.94 -3.98
N VAL A 94 4.38 -9.88 -4.12
CA VAL A 94 3.45 -10.22 -3.05
C VAL A 94 2.53 -11.34 -3.49
N SER A 95 2.27 -12.28 -2.59
CA SER A 95 1.38 -13.41 -2.84
C SER A 95 0.47 -13.66 -1.65
N PHE A 96 -0.81 -13.88 -1.92
CA PHE A 96 -1.82 -14.29 -0.93
C PHE A 96 -2.36 -15.68 -1.19
N PHE A 97 -1.94 -16.31 -2.28
CA PHE A 97 -2.40 -17.66 -2.63
C PHE A 97 -1.27 -18.43 -3.29
N MET A 98 -0.85 -19.51 -2.65
CA MET A 98 0.22 -20.40 -3.15
C MET A 98 1.49 -19.60 -3.49
N ASN A 99 1.97 -19.70 -4.74
CA ASN A 99 3.12 -18.95 -5.23
C ASN A 99 2.74 -18.05 -6.42
N PHE A 100 1.51 -17.57 -6.45
CA PHE A 100 1.07 -16.60 -7.42
C PHE A 100 1.44 -15.20 -6.94
N TYR A 101 2.54 -14.68 -7.45
CA TYR A 101 3.09 -13.39 -7.06
C TYR A 101 2.65 -12.29 -8.01
N SER A 102 2.36 -11.13 -7.44
CA SER A 102 2.08 -9.90 -8.17
C SER A 102 3.07 -8.82 -7.79
N ASP A 103 3.31 -7.88 -8.70
CA ASP A 103 4.16 -6.73 -8.42
C ASP A 103 3.51 -5.82 -7.39
N TYR A 104 4.33 -5.32 -6.49
CA TYR A 104 4.00 -4.31 -5.51
C TYR A 104 5.07 -3.22 -5.63
N ARG A 105 4.68 -2.07 -6.14
CA ARG A 105 5.62 -1.00 -6.51
C ARG A 105 5.39 0.20 -5.62
N VAL A 106 6.42 0.61 -4.90
CA VAL A 106 6.38 1.89 -4.18
C VAL A 106 6.63 2.98 -5.22
N LEU A 107 5.61 3.74 -5.53
CA LEU A 107 5.69 4.77 -6.58
C LEU A 107 6.09 6.12 -6.03
N MET A 108 5.75 6.38 -4.78
CA MET A 108 6.15 7.59 -4.08
C MET A 108 6.07 7.35 -2.58
N ILE A 109 6.99 7.94 -1.84
CA ILE A 109 6.99 7.90 -0.38
C ILE A 109 7.61 9.20 0.13
N ASP A 110 7.05 9.75 1.20
CA ASP A 110 7.63 10.95 1.80
C ASP A 110 8.88 10.60 2.62
N LYS A 111 9.70 11.62 2.90
CA LYS A 111 10.97 11.43 3.59
C LYS A 111 10.84 10.82 4.98
N ASP A 112 9.71 11.02 5.66
CA ASP A 112 9.47 10.53 7.01
C ASP A 112 8.69 9.22 7.03
N TYR A 113 8.42 8.62 5.86
CA TYR A 113 7.70 7.36 5.71
C TYR A 113 6.32 7.38 6.37
N GLN A 114 5.60 8.49 6.24
CA GLN A 114 4.26 8.66 6.79
C GLN A 114 3.16 8.37 5.78
N TYR A 115 3.44 8.59 4.49
CA TYR A 115 2.50 8.38 3.39
C TYR A 115 3.19 7.66 2.25
N VAL A 116 2.49 6.76 1.59
CA VAL A 116 3.04 6.03 0.46
C VAL A 116 1.98 5.83 -0.62
N LEU A 117 2.40 6.00 -1.88
CA LEU A 117 1.61 5.60 -3.04
C LEU A 117 2.16 4.29 -3.55
N VAL A 118 1.31 3.30 -3.64
CA VAL A 118 1.68 1.95 -4.07
C VAL A 118 0.93 1.59 -5.33
N GLY A 119 1.62 1.01 -6.28
CA GLY A 119 1.04 0.48 -7.51
C GLY A 119 1.23 -1.02 -7.64
N GLY A 120 0.57 -1.59 -8.62
CA GLY A 120 0.66 -3.00 -8.95
C GLY A 120 1.24 -3.22 -10.34
N ASN A 121 0.74 -4.26 -11.03
CA ASN A 121 1.22 -4.63 -12.37
C ASN A 121 0.82 -3.63 -13.44
N SER A 122 -0.16 -2.77 -13.17
CA SER A 122 -0.63 -1.76 -14.13
C SER A 122 -1.09 -0.51 -13.38
N PRO A 123 -1.20 0.64 -14.08
CA PRO A 123 -1.69 1.89 -13.47
C PRO A 123 -3.11 1.83 -12.92
N LYS A 124 -3.85 0.76 -13.19
CA LYS A 124 -5.20 0.56 -12.65
C LYS A 124 -5.19 0.21 -11.17
N TYR A 125 -4.05 -0.23 -10.63
CA TYR A 125 -3.93 -0.66 -9.24
C TYR A 125 -3.10 0.39 -8.50
N LEU A 126 -3.80 1.20 -7.71
CA LEU A 126 -3.18 2.25 -6.90
C LEU A 126 -3.79 2.25 -5.50
N TRP A 127 -2.94 2.42 -4.51
CA TRP A 127 -3.33 2.57 -3.11
C TRP A 127 -2.55 3.72 -2.50
N ILE A 128 -3.24 4.51 -1.68
CA ILE A 128 -2.61 5.50 -0.80
C ILE A 128 -2.68 4.95 0.61
N LEU A 129 -1.53 4.82 1.24
CA LEU A 129 -1.41 4.32 2.60
C LEU A 129 -0.85 5.40 3.50
N SER A 130 -1.23 5.36 4.77
CA SER A 130 -0.79 6.31 5.80
C SER A 130 -0.44 5.56 7.08
N ARG A 131 0.48 6.13 7.86
CA ARG A 131 0.78 5.58 9.19
C ARG A 131 -0.34 5.81 10.19
N THR A 132 -1.25 6.71 9.89
CA THR A 132 -2.41 7.00 10.74
C THR A 132 -3.70 6.70 9.98
N PRO A 133 -4.81 6.38 10.69
CA PRO A 133 -6.09 6.08 10.01
C PRO A 133 -6.67 7.24 9.23
N GLN A 134 -6.19 8.46 9.51
CA GLN A 134 -6.64 9.68 8.84
C GLN A 134 -5.44 10.52 8.49
N ILE A 135 -5.51 11.19 7.34
CA ILE A 135 -4.47 12.14 6.93
C ILE A 135 -4.70 13.45 7.67
N SER A 136 -3.64 13.94 8.33
CA SER A 136 -3.67 15.26 8.98
C SER A 136 -3.74 16.36 7.93
N ASN A 137 -4.38 17.49 8.32
CA ASN A 137 -4.45 18.68 7.48
C ASN A 137 -3.34 19.70 7.79
N ASP A 138 -2.52 19.41 8.73
CA ASP A 138 -1.44 20.31 9.14
C ASP A 138 -0.24 20.22 8.19
#